data_25abcb398c3a0865d0016a6228fa71e2
#
_entry.id   25abcb398c3a0865d0016a6228fa71e2
#
_cell.length_a   1.000
_cell.length_b   1.000
_cell.length_c   1.000
_cell.angle_alpha   90.00
_cell.angle_beta   90.00
_cell.angle_gamma   90.00
#
_symmetry.space_group_name_H-M   'P 1'
#
loop_
_entity.id
_entity.type
_entity.pdbx_description
1 polymer ?
#
loop_
_entity_poly.entity_id
_entity_poly.type
_entity_poly.pdbx_seq_one_letter_code
_entity_poly.pdbx_strand_id
1 'polypeptide(L)'
;MAVFGKENMTDIPLPEAFESRMRKLLEEREYAAFMSSYGQKRRYSLRINPLKTEHERALQLLPGDLLQQVPWEPDGFYYQEDLRPGRLPWHEAGMYYIQEASAMAPAVLCGVKPGERVLDLCAAPGGKSTKLAACLGGEGILVANEIHPERAKILSSNLERMGVRNALVTNETPQRLASRFPLFFDRIVVDAPCSGEGMFRKEEEALKNWSPENVRMCAARQSEILEEAAAMLRPGGTLVYSTCTFSPEENEGVIFRFLIDHTDFRVVNIFDMSGLEAAKWGFCPGCILRRRTDTGAFAGGHSAALADIDFFCLSGYFSFNNDIVVLRYPFKHGVG
;
A
#
# COMPACT_ATOMS: atom_id res chain seq x y z
N MET A 1 -9.31 -27.17 -17.78
CA MET A 1 -7.94 -26.90 -18.26
C MET A 1 -8.05 -26.02 -19.50
N ALA A 2 -8.04 -24.72 -19.33
CA ALA A 2 -7.96 -23.77 -20.43
C ALA A 2 -6.56 -23.17 -20.37
N VAL A 3 -5.74 -23.47 -21.36
CA VAL A 3 -4.43 -22.88 -21.60
C VAL A 3 -4.72 -21.52 -22.21
N PHE A 4 -4.77 -20.48 -21.37
CA PHE A 4 -4.75 -19.12 -21.87
C PHE A 4 -3.33 -18.81 -22.35
N GLY A 5 -3.21 -18.65 -23.66
CA GLY A 5 -2.00 -18.14 -24.30
C GLY A 5 -1.69 -16.74 -23.73
N LYS A 6 -0.43 -16.53 -23.36
CA LYS A 6 0.10 -15.23 -23.00
C LYS A 6 0.21 -14.38 -24.27
N GLU A 7 -0.86 -13.70 -24.64
CA GLU A 7 -0.73 -12.50 -25.46
C GLU A 7 -0.13 -11.40 -24.57
N ASN A 8 0.91 -10.76 -25.03
CA ASN A 8 1.54 -9.63 -24.34
C ASN A 8 0.45 -8.56 -24.15
N MET A 9 0.12 -8.21 -22.91
CA MET A 9 -0.87 -7.17 -22.57
C MET A 9 -0.46 -5.75 -23.03
N THR A 10 0.57 -5.65 -23.85
CA THR A 10 1.05 -4.40 -24.47
C THR A 10 0.11 -3.84 -25.54
N ASP A 11 -0.89 -4.61 -25.98
CA ASP A 11 -1.78 -4.24 -27.09
C ASP A 11 -3.17 -3.74 -26.64
N ILE A 12 -3.47 -3.70 -25.34
CA ILE A 12 -4.74 -3.13 -24.89
C ILE A 12 -4.55 -1.60 -24.76
N PRO A 13 -5.26 -0.80 -25.56
CA PRO A 13 -5.14 0.65 -25.51
C PRO A 13 -5.61 1.17 -24.15
N LEU A 14 -4.84 2.07 -23.55
CA LEU A 14 -5.24 2.77 -22.34
C LEU A 14 -6.48 3.63 -22.63
N PRO A 15 -7.36 3.86 -21.64
CA PRO A 15 -8.50 4.74 -21.82
C PRO A 15 -8.03 6.16 -22.21
N GLU A 16 -8.60 6.72 -23.28
CA GLU A 16 -8.23 8.05 -23.79
C GLU A 16 -8.33 9.14 -22.70
N ALA A 17 -9.37 9.05 -21.86
CA ALA A 17 -9.57 9.97 -20.74
C ALA A 17 -8.45 9.85 -19.70
N PHE A 18 -7.89 8.63 -19.47
CA PHE A 18 -6.76 8.42 -18.59
C PHE A 18 -5.49 9.04 -19.18
N GLU A 19 -5.19 8.77 -20.45
CA GLU A 19 -4.02 9.35 -21.11
C GLU A 19 -4.06 10.89 -21.13
N SER A 20 -5.22 11.46 -21.47
CA SER A 20 -5.44 12.90 -21.46
C SER A 20 -5.22 13.51 -20.08
N ARG A 21 -5.65 12.80 -19.03
CA ARG A 21 -5.44 13.19 -17.64
C ARG A 21 -3.97 13.16 -17.25
N MET A 22 -3.28 12.06 -17.54
CA MET A 22 -1.85 11.93 -17.22
C MET A 22 -1.01 12.97 -17.96
N ARG A 23 -1.35 13.32 -19.19
CA ARG A 23 -0.70 14.39 -19.95
C ARG A 23 -0.89 15.78 -19.33
N LYS A 24 -2.00 16.02 -18.62
CA LYS A 24 -2.23 17.27 -17.88
C LYS A 24 -1.52 17.32 -16.54
N LEU A 25 -1.32 16.15 -15.92
CA LEU A 25 -0.71 16.01 -14.59
C LEU A 25 0.81 16.03 -14.64
N LEU A 26 1.42 15.52 -15.72
CA LEU A 26 2.85 15.33 -15.86
C LEU A 26 3.45 16.34 -16.85
N GLU A 27 4.70 16.70 -16.61
CA GLU A 27 5.47 17.41 -17.63
C GLU A 27 5.74 16.49 -18.82
N GLU A 28 5.98 17.04 -20.02
CA GLU A 28 6.11 16.25 -21.26
C GLU A 28 7.17 15.14 -21.16
N ARG A 29 8.31 15.41 -20.52
CA ARG A 29 9.37 14.41 -20.30
C ARG A 29 8.93 13.30 -19.35
N GLU A 30 8.23 13.67 -18.28
CA GLU A 30 7.69 12.71 -17.30
C GLU A 30 6.58 11.87 -17.91
N TYR A 31 5.70 12.49 -18.69
CA TYR A 31 4.64 11.78 -19.40
C TYR A 31 5.21 10.76 -20.39
N ALA A 32 6.21 11.14 -21.19
CA ALA A 32 6.87 10.22 -22.11
C ALA A 32 7.51 9.03 -21.37
N ALA A 33 8.17 9.30 -20.25
CA ALA A 33 8.75 8.30 -19.39
C ALA A 33 7.70 7.38 -18.78
N PHE A 34 6.60 7.95 -18.29
CA PHE A 34 5.45 7.24 -17.75
C PHE A 34 4.86 6.28 -18.78
N MET A 35 4.55 6.76 -19.98
CA MET A 35 3.98 5.94 -21.06
C MET A 35 4.93 4.83 -21.50
N SER A 36 6.24 5.11 -21.59
CA SER A 36 7.23 4.08 -21.97
C SER A 36 7.30 2.92 -20.96
N SER A 37 6.95 3.15 -19.69
CA SER A 37 6.97 2.12 -18.65
C SER A 37 5.95 1.00 -18.90
N TYR A 38 4.87 1.27 -19.62
CA TYR A 38 3.88 0.25 -19.99
C TYR A 38 4.45 -0.82 -20.90
N GLY A 39 5.45 -0.49 -21.71
CA GLY A 39 6.19 -1.45 -22.58
C GLY A 39 7.31 -2.22 -21.87
N GLN A 40 7.62 -1.91 -20.61
CA GLN A 40 8.72 -2.59 -19.90
C GLN A 40 8.28 -3.95 -19.34
N LYS A 41 9.23 -4.87 -19.21
CA LYS A 41 8.99 -6.16 -18.55
C LYS A 41 8.58 -5.95 -17.09
N ARG A 42 7.61 -6.76 -16.63
CA ARG A 42 7.21 -6.77 -15.23
C ARG A 42 8.37 -7.26 -14.35
N ARG A 43 8.51 -6.64 -13.19
CA ARG A 43 9.41 -7.13 -12.15
C ARG A 43 8.60 -7.96 -11.16
N TYR A 44 9.10 -9.14 -10.87
CA TYR A 44 8.48 -10.06 -9.92
C TYR A 44 9.23 -10.02 -8.61
N SER A 45 8.51 -10.14 -7.51
CA SER A 45 9.10 -10.16 -6.18
C SER A 45 8.34 -11.06 -5.21
N LEU A 46 9.05 -11.50 -4.19
CA LEU A 46 8.52 -12.25 -3.07
C LEU A 46 9.09 -11.69 -1.76
N ARG A 47 8.44 -11.99 -0.66
CA ARG A 47 8.89 -11.63 0.67
C ARG A 47 9.01 -12.89 1.52
N ILE A 48 10.20 -13.13 2.08
CA ILE A 48 10.48 -14.21 3.02
C ILE A 48 9.62 -14.04 4.27
N ASN A 49 9.20 -15.15 4.85
CA ASN A 49 8.38 -15.16 6.05
C ASN A 49 9.22 -15.52 7.29
N PRO A 50 9.62 -14.56 8.11
CA PRO A 50 10.43 -14.82 9.28
C PRO A 50 9.71 -15.60 10.39
N LEU A 51 8.37 -15.75 10.33
CA LEU A 51 7.63 -16.62 11.24
C LEU A 51 7.85 -18.12 10.96
N LYS A 52 8.35 -18.48 9.78
CA LYS A 52 8.50 -19.86 9.30
C LYS A 52 9.96 -20.27 9.08
N THR A 53 10.84 -19.34 8.75
CA THR A 53 12.20 -19.66 8.36
C THR A 53 13.14 -18.48 8.60
N GLU A 54 14.39 -18.79 8.89
CA GLU A 54 15.46 -17.81 8.88
C GLU A 54 15.79 -17.40 7.44
N HIS A 55 16.23 -16.17 7.28
CA HIS A 55 16.50 -15.53 6.00
C HIS A 55 17.47 -16.34 5.12
N GLU A 56 18.63 -16.68 5.67
CA GLU A 56 19.67 -17.44 4.97
C GLU A 56 19.17 -18.81 4.51
N ARG A 57 18.42 -19.49 5.37
CA ARG A 57 17.85 -20.80 5.03
C ARG A 57 16.82 -20.69 3.89
N ALA A 58 15.99 -19.64 3.89
CA ALA A 58 15.04 -19.43 2.80
C ALA A 58 15.74 -19.21 1.47
N LEU A 59 16.82 -18.43 1.46
CA LEU A 59 17.62 -18.18 0.25
C LEU A 59 18.26 -19.45 -0.31
N GLN A 60 18.72 -20.36 0.57
CA GLN A 60 19.28 -21.66 0.15
C GLN A 60 18.25 -22.62 -0.45
N LEU A 61 16.98 -22.48 -0.07
CA LEU A 61 15.90 -23.36 -0.52
C LEU A 61 15.26 -22.91 -1.83
N LEU A 62 15.46 -21.65 -2.22
CA LEU A 62 14.94 -21.13 -3.48
C LEU A 62 15.90 -21.47 -4.61
N PRO A 63 15.45 -22.21 -5.63
CA PRO A 63 16.29 -22.49 -6.79
C PRO A 63 16.49 -21.21 -7.61
N GLY A 64 17.72 -21.01 -8.05
CA GLY A 64 18.10 -19.87 -8.86
C GLY A 64 18.55 -18.65 -8.06
N ASP A 65 19.10 -17.69 -8.75
CA ASP A 65 19.62 -16.48 -8.16
C ASP A 65 18.45 -15.52 -7.85
N LEU A 66 18.18 -15.28 -6.59
CA LEU A 66 17.40 -14.13 -6.16
C LEU A 66 18.22 -12.89 -6.51
N LEU A 67 17.75 -12.10 -7.42
CA LEU A 67 18.57 -11.14 -8.16
C LEU A 67 18.97 -9.94 -7.34
N GLN A 68 18.03 -9.40 -6.55
CA GLN A 68 18.25 -8.16 -5.82
C GLN A 68 17.26 -8.05 -4.68
N GLN A 69 17.76 -7.61 -3.53
CA GLN A 69 16.91 -7.24 -2.40
C GLN A 69 16.05 -6.03 -2.74
N VAL A 70 14.81 -6.05 -2.29
CA VAL A 70 13.92 -4.87 -2.36
C VAL A 70 14.45 -3.81 -1.40
N PRO A 71 14.76 -2.59 -1.84
CA PRO A 71 15.47 -1.61 -1.00
C PRO A 71 14.78 -1.25 0.31
N TRP A 72 13.45 -1.26 0.35
CA TRP A 72 12.64 -0.89 1.52
C TRP A 72 12.09 -2.07 2.32
N GLU A 73 12.32 -3.30 1.88
CA GLU A 73 11.84 -4.50 2.59
C GLU A 73 13.00 -5.48 2.79
N PRO A 74 13.52 -5.59 4.02
CA PRO A 74 14.66 -6.48 4.31
C PRO A 74 14.42 -7.93 3.92
N ASP A 75 13.17 -8.41 4.00
CA ASP A 75 12.78 -9.77 3.63
C ASP A 75 12.34 -9.88 2.16
N GLY A 76 12.35 -8.78 1.41
CA GLY A 76 11.85 -8.69 0.01
C GLY A 76 12.95 -8.94 -1.01
N PHE A 77 12.65 -9.74 -2.05
CA PHE A 77 13.59 -10.05 -3.13
C PHE A 77 12.89 -10.03 -4.49
N TYR A 78 13.56 -9.44 -5.47
CA TYR A 78 13.19 -9.59 -6.87
C TYR A 78 13.65 -10.95 -7.38
N TYR A 79 12.88 -11.56 -8.29
CA TYR A 79 13.22 -12.83 -8.91
C TYR A 79 12.91 -12.83 -10.42
N GLN A 80 13.52 -13.76 -11.15
CA GLN A 80 13.28 -13.96 -12.58
C GLN A 80 11.96 -14.70 -12.82
N GLU A 81 11.26 -14.39 -13.90
CA GLU A 81 9.95 -14.94 -14.25
C GLU A 81 9.94 -16.48 -14.34
N ASP A 82 11.04 -17.09 -14.76
CA ASP A 82 11.20 -18.55 -14.93
C ASP A 82 11.25 -19.31 -13.61
N LEU A 83 11.58 -18.65 -12.49
CA LEU A 83 11.59 -19.26 -11.16
C LEU A 83 10.24 -19.86 -10.76
N ARG A 84 9.13 -19.21 -11.13
CA ARG A 84 7.74 -19.64 -10.82
C ARG A 84 7.53 -20.07 -9.36
N PRO A 85 7.85 -19.22 -8.38
CA PRO A 85 7.88 -19.62 -6.96
C PRO A 85 6.53 -20.13 -6.46
N GLY A 86 5.40 -19.72 -7.06
CA GLY A 86 4.06 -20.24 -6.72
C GLY A 86 3.86 -21.75 -6.99
N ARG A 87 4.81 -22.42 -7.68
CA ARG A 87 4.77 -23.88 -7.92
C ARG A 87 5.67 -24.68 -7.00
N LEU A 88 6.43 -24.01 -6.16
CA LEU A 88 7.37 -24.67 -5.24
C LEU A 88 6.65 -25.08 -3.96
N PRO A 89 7.00 -26.23 -3.37
CA PRO A 89 6.39 -26.68 -2.11
C PRO A 89 6.61 -25.69 -0.97
N TRP A 90 7.63 -24.89 -1.01
CA TRP A 90 7.93 -23.84 -0.04
C TRP A 90 6.88 -22.72 -0.01
N HIS A 91 6.21 -22.46 -1.13
CA HIS A 91 5.07 -21.54 -1.18
C HIS A 91 3.90 -22.09 -0.36
N GLU A 92 3.54 -23.35 -0.55
CA GLU A 92 2.48 -24.00 0.23
C GLU A 92 2.85 -24.10 1.72
N ALA A 93 4.12 -24.32 2.02
CA ALA A 93 4.64 -24.29 3.39
C ALA A 93 4.61 -22.90 4.04
N GLY A 94 4.31 -21.84 3.28
CA GLY A 94 4.25 -20.46 3.77
C GLY A 94 5.61 -19.85 4.10
N MET A 95 6.68 -20.32 3.48
CA MET A 95 8.04 -19.80 3.71
C MET A 95 8.26 -18.41 3.10
N TYR A 96 7.45 -18.04 2.15
CA TYR A 96 7.42 -16.69 1.54
C TYR A 96 6.03 -16.36 1.02
N TYR A 97 5.80 -15.07 0.81
CA TYR A 97 4.62 -14.50 0.17
C TYR A 97 5.02 -13.87 -1.16
N ILE A 98 4.36 -14.24 -2.25
CA ILE A 98 4.57 -13.60 -3.56
C ILE A 98 3.82 -12.28 -3.54
N GLN A 99 4.56 -11.19 -3.61
CA GLN A 99 4.01 -9.84 -3.49
C GLN A 99 4.85 -8.88 -4.33
N GLU A 100 4.19 -7.93 -4.95
CA GLU A 100 4.88 -6.85 -5.64
C GLU A 100 5.66 -5.98 -4.65
N ALA A 101 6.86 -5.58 -5.03
CA ALA A 101 7.75 -4.82 -4.15
C ALA A 101 7.09 -3.54 -3.61
N SER A 102 6.35 -2.82 -4.46
CA SER A 102 5.61 -1.62 -4.06
C SER A 102 4.57 -1.90 -2.97
N ALA A 103 3.84 -3.00 -3.11
CA ALA A 103 2.80 -3.36 -2.15
C ALA A 103 3.34 -3.80 -0.77
N MET A 104 4.66 -4.03 -0.64
CA MET A 104 5.30 -4.35 0.64
C MET A 104 5.46 -3.11 1.53
N ALA A 105 5.70 -1.95 0.93
CA ALA A 105 6.11 -0.74 1.63
C ALA A 105 5.11 -0.20 2.67
N PRO A 106 3.76 -0.17 2.46
CA PRO A 106 2.84 0.33 3.48
C PRO A 106 2.93 -0.40 4.82
N ALA A 107 3.11 -1.72 4.80
CA ALA A 107 3.26 -2.51 6.01
C ALA A 107 4.60 -2.24 6.72
N VAL A 108 5.68 -2.01 5.97
CA VAL A 108 6.97 -1.61 6.52
C VAL A 108 6.89 -0.23 7.16
N LEU A 109 6.31 0.73 6.45
CA LEU A 109 6.15 2.12 6.90
C LEU A 109 5.24 2.24 8.13
N CYS A 110 4.37 1.27 8.36
CA CYS A 110 3.55 1.22 9.57
C CYS A 110 4.40 1.11 10.85
N GLY A 111 5.61 0.55 10.77
CA GLY A 111 6.57 0.49 11.86
C GLY A 111 6.03 -0.27 13.09
N VAL A 112 5.31 -1.36 12.86
CA VAL A 112 4.71 -2.21 13.91
C VAL A 112 5.78 -2.79 14.81
N LYS A 113 5.49 -2.83 16.11
CA LYS A 113 6.34 -3.41 17.15
C LYS A 113 5.63 -4.55 17.86
N PRO A 114 6.37 -5.51 18.41
CA PRO A 114 5.82 -6.56 19.28
C PRO A 114 4.95 -5.97 20.39
N GLY A 115 3.81 -6.61 20.70
CA GLY A 115 2.86 -6.19 21.73
C GLY A 115 1.82 -5.17 21.29
N GLU A 116 1.94 -4.56 20.11
CA GLU A 116 0.97 -3.57 19.61
C GLU A 116 -0.35 -4.21 19.14
N ARG A 117 -1.40 -3.41 19.12
CA ARG A 117 -2.73 -3.74 18.54
C ARG A 117 -2.80 -3.11 17.16
N VAL A 118 -2.86 -3.95 16.15
CA VAL A 118 -2.75 -3.56 14.75
C VAL A 118 -4.03 -3.88 13.99
N LEU A 119 -4.49 -2.96 13.15
CA LEU A 119 -5.59 -3.16 12.21
C LEU A 119 -5.07 -3.06 10.76
N ASP A 120 -5.41 -4.06 9.96
CA ASP A 120 -5.37 -3.99 8.50
C ASP A 120 -6.82 -3.94 8.02
N LEU A 121 -7.29 -2.74 7.62
CA LEU A 121 -8.73 -2.49 7.44
C LEU A 121 -9.29 -3.00 6.11
N CYS A 122 -8.44 -3.11 5.08
CA CYS A 122 -8.79 -3.60 3.74
C CYS A 122 -7.79 -4.70 3.33
N ALA A 123 -7.78 -5.79 4.09
CA ALA A 123 -6.63 -6.66 4.23
C ALA A 123 -6.41 -7.68 3.09
N ALA A 124 -7.48 -8.11 2.40
CA ALA A 124 -7.35 -9.18 1.41
C ALA A 124 -6.49 -8.77 0.19
N PRO A 125 -5.66 -9.68 -0.30
CA PRO A 125 -5.58 -11.10 0.03
C PRO A 125 -4.65 -11.48 1.21
N GLY A 126 -4.05 -10.51 1.95
CA GLY A 126 -3.26 -10.76 3.15
C GLY A 126 -1.78 -10.45 3.06
N GLY A 127 -1.31 -9.89 1.94
CA GLY A 127 0.12 -9.57 1.75
C GLY A 127 0.65 -8.57 2.78
N LYS A 128 -0.11 -7.52 3.12
CA LYS A 128 0.24 -6.55 4.14
C LYS A 128 0.03 -7.14 5.54
N SER A 129 -1.11 -7.80 5.78
CA SER A 129 -1.42 -8.47 7.06
C SER A 129 -0.34 -9.45 7.49
N THR A 130 0.19 -10.26 6.57
CA THR A 130 1.24 -11.23 6.90
C THR A 130 2.58 -10.56 7.25
N LYS A 131 2.89 -9.37 6.70
CA LYS A 131 4.05 -8.57 7.13
C LYS A 131 3.82 -7.97 8.51
N LEU A 132 2.65 -7.39 8.75
CA LEU A 132 2.29 -6.81 10.05
C LEU A 132 2.37 -7.89 11.15
N ALA A 133 1.85 -9.09 10.88
CA ALA A 133 1.95 -10.23 11.80
C ALA A 133 3.40 -10.66 12.06
N ALA A 134 4.24 -10.65 11.02
CA ALA A 134 5.66 -10.95 11.17
C ALA A 134 6.36 -9.92 12.07
N CYS A 135 6.04 -8.64 11.93
CA CYS A 135 6.57 -7.58 12.79
C CYS A 135 6.09 -7.70 14.26
N LEU A 136 4.87 -8.18 14.49
CA LEU A 136 4.37 -8.47 15.84
C LEU A 136 5.12 -9.64 16.50
N GLY A 137 5.74 -10.54 15.74
CA GLY A 137 6.52 -11.65 16.29
C GLY A 137 5.74 -12.61 17.19
N GLY A 138 4.41 -12.64 17.07
CA GLY A 138 3.51 -13.44 17.93
C GLY A 138 3.04 -12.73 19.20
N GLU A 139 3.47 -11.49 19.45
CA GLU A 139 3.03 -10.66 20.58
C GLU A 139 2.02 -9.60 20.11
N GLY A 140 1.06 -9.22 20.99
CA GLY A 140 -0.02 -8.30 20.61
C GLY A 140 -1.10 -8.97 19.76
N ILE A 141 -1.82 -8.19 18.97
CA ILE A 141 -2.93 -8.69 18.14
C ILE A 141 -2.99 -7.99 16.79
N LEU A 142 -3.21 -8.75 15.73
CA LEU A 142 -3.60 -8.25 14.42
C LEU A 142 -5.10 -8.48 14.20
N VAL A 143 -5.84 -7.42 13.91
CA VAL A 143 -7.19 -7.52 13.33
C VAL A 143 -7.05 -7.28 11.83
N ALA A 144 -7.44 -8.25 11.02
CA ALA A 144 -7.39 -8.18 9.56
C ALA A 144 -8.81 -8.26 9.01
N ASN A 145 -9.29 -7.15 8.44
CA ASN A 145 -10.66 -7.03 7.97
C ASN A 145 -10.76 -7.04 6.45
N GLU A 146 -11.80 -7.68 5.96
CA GLU A 146 -12.18 -7.62 4.54
C GLU A 146 -13.71 -7.64 4.42
N ILE A 147 -14.26 -6.65 3.74
CA ILE A 147 -15.72 -6.48 3.59
C ILE A 147 -16.36 -7.58 2.70
N HIS A 148 -15.61 -8.15 1.75
CA HIS A 148 -16.09 -9.17 0.84
C HIS A 148 -15.87 -10.56 1.41
N PRO A 149 -16.93 -11.37 1.65
CA PRO A 149 -16.83 -12.68 2.33
C PRO A 149 -15.86 -13.66 1.64
N GLU A 150 -15.87 -13.72 0.30
CA GLU A 150 -14.99 -14.64 -0.42
C GLU A 150 -13.52 -14.23 -0.32
N ARG A 151 -13.26 -12.93 -0.33
CA ARG A 151 -11.89 -12.41 -0.13
C ARG A 151 -11.42 -12.59 1.32
N ALA A 152 -12.33 -12.49 2.30
CA ALA A 152 -12.03 -12.76 3.70
C ALA A 152 -11.62 -14.21 3.93
N LYS A 153 -12.21 -15.17 3.22
CA LYS A 153 -11.78 -16.59 3.23
C LYS A 153 -10.36 -16.76 2.71
N ILE A 154 -10.03 -16.08 1.59
CA ILE A 154 -8.67 -16.09 1.02
C ILE A 154 -7.68 -15.49 2.01
N LEU A 155 -8.03 -14.38 2.65
CA LEU A 155 -7.23 -13.73 3.70
C LEU A 155 -6.95 -14.70 4.86
N SER A 156 -7.98 -15.37 5.39
CA SER A 156 -7.85 -16.36 6.46
C SER A 156 -6.90 -17.49 6.07
N SER A 157 -7.12 -18.08 4.90
CA SER A 157 -6.26 -19.16 4.37
C SER A 157 -4.79 -18.72 4.22
N ASN A 158 -4.55 -17.50 3.75
CA ASN A 158 -3.19 -16.97 3.64
C ASN A 158 -2.54 -16.73 5.01
N LEU A 159 -3.26 -16.20 5.99
CA LEU A 159 -2.73 -16.03 7.35
C LEU A 159 -2.40 -17.38 8.00
N GLU A 160 -3.25 -18.38 7.85
CA GLU A 160 -3.01 -19.76 8.32
C GLU A 160 -1.78 -20.36 7.66
N ARG A 161 -1.70 -20.31 6.31
CA ARG A 161 -0.55 -20.79 5.54
C ARG A 161 0.76 -20.14 5.98
N MET A 162 0.73 -18.84 6.26
CA MET A 162 1.89 -18.09 6.73
C MET A 162 2.22 -18.31 8.21
N GLY A 163 1.39 -19.06 8.95
CA GLY A 163 1.65 -19.44 10.35
C GLY A 163 1.37 -18.33 11.36
N VAL A 164 0.50 -17.39 11.01
CA VAL A 164 0.09 -16.32 11.93
C VAL A 164 -0.81 -16.89 13.01
N ARG A 165 -0.50 -16.63 14.29
CA ARG A 165 -1.21 -17.20 15.45
C ARG A 165 -2.04 -16.19 16.23
N ASN A 166 -1.68 -14.92 16.16
CA ASN A 166 -2.26 -13.81 16.91
C ASN A 166 -3.08 -12.85 16.03
N ALA A 167 -3.82 -13.41 15.06
CA ALA A 167 -4.69 -12.64 14.19
C ALA A 167 -6.17 -13.00 14.37
N LEU A 168 -7.00 -11.98 14.26
CA LEU A 168 -8.46 -12.08 14.15
C LEU A 168 -8.86 -11.61 12.76
N VAL A 169 -9.40 -12.51 11.94
CA VAL A 169 -9.98 -12.16 10.65
C VAL A 169 -11.44 -11.77 10.85
N THR A 170 -11.82 -10.62 10.32
CA THR A 170 -13.20 -10.11 10.38
C THR A 170 -13.74 -9.87 8.97
N ASN A 171 -15.05 -10.06 8.81
CA ASN A 171 -15.77 -9.73 7.58
C ASN A 171 -16.86 -8.72 7.92
N GLU A 172 -16.42 -7.46 8.11
CA GLU A 172 -17.26 -6.38 8.64
C GLU A 172 -17.09 -5.10 7.84
N THR A 173 -18.08 -4.22 7.94
CA THR A 173 -17.92 -2.85 7.43
C THR A 173 -17.05 -2.03 8.38
N PRO A 174 -16.33 -1.00 7.87
CA PRO A 174 -15.54 -0.09 8.72
C PRO A 174 -16.35 0.51 9.86
N GLN A 175 -17.60 0.91 9.64
CA GLN A 175 -18.50 1.50 10.63
C GLN A 175 -18.79 0.53 11.80
N ARG A 176 -19.02 -0.75 11.49
CA ARG A 176 -19.27 -1.77 12.52
C ARG A 176 -18.02 -2.05 13.33
N LEU A 177 -16.86 -2.05 12.70
CA LEU A 177 -15.58 -2.17 13.43
C LEU A 177 -15.34 -0.95 14.33
N ALA A 178 -15.54 0.27 13.83
CA ALA A 178 -15.36 1.49 14.60
C ALA A 178 -16.25 1.52 15.84
N SER A 179 -17.48 1.03 15.75
CA SER A 179 -18.38 0.91 16.92
C SER A 179 -17.89 -0.10 17.97
N ARG A 180 -17.05 -1.07 17.60
CA ARG A 180 -16.53 -2.12 18.51
C ARG A 180 -15.14 -1.82 19.06
N PHE A 181 -14.35 -1.05 18.33
CA PHE A 181 -12.95 -0.79 18.63
C PHE A 181 -12.61 0.72 18.72
N PRO A 182 -13.39 1.56 19.41
CA PRO A 182 -13.10 2.98 19.50
C PRO A 182 -11.75 3.21 20.20
N LEU A 183 -10.86 4.00 19.60
CA LEU A 183 -9.54 4.37 20.13
C LEU A 183 -8.69 3.15 20.57
N PHE A 184 -8.84 2.04 19.89
CA PHE A 184 -8.26 0.77 20.34
C PHE A 184 -6.87 0.50 19.75
N PHE A 185 -6.65 0.80 18.45
CA PHE A 185 -5.45 0.37 17.74
C PHE A 185 -4.28 1.33 17.91
N ASP A 186 -3.08 0.75 18.01
CA ASP A 186 -1.79 1.45 18.01
C ASP A 186 -1.39 1.81 16.59
N ARG A 187 -1.68 0.90 15.65
CA ARG A 187 -1.37 1.02 14.23
C ARG A 187 -2.56 0.62 13.38
N ILE A 188 -2.79 1.38 12.32
CA ILE A 188 -3.80 1.05 11.32
C ILE A 188 -3.17 1.15 9.94
N VAL A 189 -3.42 0.16 9.09
CA VAL A 189 -3.12 0.20 7.65
C VAL A 189 -4.44 0.23 6.89
N VAL A 190 -4.57 1.18 5.99
CA VAL A 190 -5.68 1.33 5.07
C VAL A 190 -5.12 1.28 3.65
N ASP A 191 -5.03 0.08 3.07
CA ASP A 191 -4.79 -0.09 1.63
C ASP A 191 -6.12 0.01 0.92
N ALA A 192 -6.51 1.23 0.62
CA ALA A 192 -7.89 1.54 0.29
C ALA A 192 -8.32 1.00 -1.09
N PRO A 193 -9.56 0.52 -1.23
CA PRO A 193 -10.11 0.21 -2.55
C PRO A 193 -10.11 1.46 -3.41
N CYS A 194 -9.56 1.36 -4.63
CA CYS A 194 -9.31 2.49 -5.50
C CYS A 194 -9.66 2.17 -6.97
N SER A 195 -9.54 3.15 -7.85
CA SER A 195 -9.79 2.99 -9.29
C SER A 195 -8.81 2.05 -10.00
N GLY A 196 -7.68 1.73 -9.36
CA GLY A 196 -6.77 0.67 -9.80
C GLY A 196 -5.89 1.04 -10.99
N GLU A 197 -5.57 2.30 -11.23
CA GLU A 197 -4.76 2.76 -12.38
C GLU A 197 -3.38 2.08 -12.46
N GLY A 198 -2.77 1.78 -11.31
CA GLY A 198 -1.52 1.02 -11.23
C GLY A 198 -1.65 -0.47 -11.56
N MET A 199 -2.89 -0.97 -11.69
CA MET A 199 -3.18 -2.36 -12.05
C MET A 199 -3.38 -2.59 -13.55
N PHE A 200 -3.44 -1.55 -14.37
CA PHE A 200 -3.70 -1.64 -15.81
C PHE A 200 -2.77 -2.60 -16.56
N ARG A 201 -1.53 -2.75 -16.11
CA ARG A 201 -0.58 -3.71 -16.67
C ARG A 201 -0.81 -5.16 -16.25
N LYS A 202 -1.72 -5.41 -15.32
CA LYS A 202 -1.89 -6.71 -14.65
C LYS A 202 -3.28 -7.28 -14.81
N GLU A 203 -4.28 -6.42 -14.79
CA GLU A 203 -5.70 -6.77 -14.72
C GLU A 203 -6.47 -6.02 -15.79
N GLU A 204 -6.92 -6.74 -16.81
CA GLU A 204 -7.73 -6.20 -17.90
C GLU A 204 -9.06 -5.60 -17.36
N GLU A 205 -9.61 -6.18 -16.29
CA GLU A 205 -10.82 -5.68 -15.65
C GLU A 205 -10.62 -4.28 -15.05
N ALA A 206 -9.44 -3.95 -14.55
CA ALA A 206 -9.15 -2.61 -14.05
C ALA A 206 -9.24 -1.56 -15.17
N LEU A 207 -8.73 -1.89 -16.36
CA LEU A 207 -8.87 -1.04 -17.56
C LEU A 207 -10.32 -0.86 -17.98
N LYS A 208 -11.09 -1.96 -18.02
CA LYS A 208 -12.51 -1.93 -18.47
C LYS A 208 -13.43 -1.16 -17.54
N ASN A 209 -13.15 -1.24 -16.24
CA ASN A 209 -13.97 -0.63 -15.21
C ASN A 209 -13.56 0.80 -14.86
N TRP A 210 -12.43 1.28 -15.38
CA TRP A 210 -11.94 2.60 -15.08
C TRP A 210 -12.74 3.69 -15.80
N SER A 211 -13.10 4.72 -15.06
CA SER A 211 -13.67 5.95 -15.58
C SER A 211 -13.43 7.11 -14.61
N PRO A 212 -13.52 8.38 -15.05
CA PRO A 212 -13.47 9.52 -14.13
C PRO A 212 -14.55 9.47 -13.04
N GLU A 213 -15.71 8.89 -13.34
CA GLU A 213 -16.81 8.68 -12.39
C GLU A 213 -16.40 7.66 -11.32
N ASN A 214 -15.77 6.55 -11.72
CA ASN A 214 -15.29 5.54 -10.80
C ASN A 214 -14.21 6.11 -9.85
N VAL A 215 -13.30 6.94 -10.36
CA VAL A 215 -12.31 7.67 -9.55
C VAL A 215 -13.01 8.49 -8.47
N ARG A 216 -14.05 9.28 -8.82
CA ARG A 216 -14.79 10.09 -7.83
C ARG A 216 -15.53 9.23 -6.78
N MET A 217 -16.14 8.12 -7.22
CA MET A 217 -16.79 7.19 -6.29
C MET A 217 -15.79 6.53 -5.33
N CYS A 218 -14.61 6.15 -5.83
CA CYS A 218 -13.56 5.60 -5.01
C CYS A 218 -13.06 6.64 -3.98
N ALA A 219 -12.80 7.88 -4.40
CA ALA A 219 -12.38 8.95 -3.50
C ALA A 219 -13.40 9.23 -2.37
N ALA A 220 -14.70 9.21 -2.67
CA ALA A 220 -15.74 9.36 -1.66
C ALA A 220 -15.72 8.19 -0.66
N ARG A 221 -15.66 6.95 -1.14
CA ARG A 221 -15.55 5.75 -0.30
C ARG A 221 -14.31 5.75 0.57
N GLN A 222 -13.18 6.17 0.02
CA GLN A 222 -11.91 6.26 0.74
C GLN A 222 -11.99 7.26 1.88
N SER A 223 -12.66 8.40 1.69
CA SER A 223 -12.91 9.38 2.75
C SER A 223 -13.72 8.75 3.89
N GLU A 224 -14.81 8.03 3.60
CA GLU A 224 -15.61 7.32 4.61
C GLU A 224 -14.77 6.28 5.38
N ILE A 225 -13.95 5.48 4.68
CA ILE A 225 -13.08 4.47 5.31
C ILE A 225 -12.07 5.15 6.24
N LEU A 226 -11.51 6.28 5.83
CA LEU A 226 -10.49 6.98 6.60
C LEU A 226 -11.06 7.61 7.89
N GLU A 227 -12.31 8.13 7.83
CA GLU A 227 -13.05 8.60 9.01
C GLU A 227 -13.21 7.49 10.06
N GLU A 228 -13.64 6.32 9.63
CA GLU A 228 -13.82 5.19 10.54
C GLU A 228 -12.49 4.67 11.09
N ALA A 229 -11.44 4.68 10.26
CA ALA A 229 -10.09 4.33 10.73
C ALA A 229 -9.59 5.31 11.81
N ALA A 230 -9.84 6.62 11.63
CA ALA A 230 -9.47 7.63 12.61
C ALA A 230 -10.17 7.42 13.95
N ALA A 231 -11.46 7.05 13.94
CA ALA A 231 -12.22 6.76 15.15
C ALA A 231 -11.65 5.57 15.95
N MET A 232 -11.02 4.61 15.26
CA MET A 232 -10.42 3.43 15.86
C MET A 232 -8.97 3.63 16.33
N LEU A 233 -8.28 4.65 15.84
CA LEU A 233 -6.89 4.90 16.19
C LEU A 233 -6.77 5.63 17.54
N ARG A 234 -5.98 5.09 18.46
CA ARG A 234 -5.73 5.75 19.74
C ARG A 234 -4.89 7.03 19.59
N PRO A 235 -4.95 7.96 20.54
CA PRO A 235 -4.00 9.07 20.61
C PRO A 235 -2.54 8.56 20.59
N GLY A 236 -1.68 9.20 19.80
CA GLY A 236 -0.29 8.80 19.58
C GLY A 236 -0.09 7.64 18.61
N GLY A 237 -1.18 7.04 18.11
CA GLY A 237 -1.16 5.98 17.11
C GLY A 237 -0.72 6.47 15.73
N THR A 238 -0.45 5.53 14.85
CA THR A 238 -0.04 5.77 13.45
C THR A 238 -1.00 5.10 12.48
N LEU A 239 -1.45 5.84 11.48
CA LEU A 239 -2.26 5.35 10.38
C LEU A 239 -1.47 5.48 9.08
N VAL A 240 -1.39 4.39 8.32
CA VAL A 240 -0.81 4.36 6.98
C VAL A 240 -1.93 4.22 5.97
N TYR A 241 -2.04 5.19 5.07
CA TYR A 241 -2.99 5.17 3.96
C TYR A 241 -2.25 4.90 2.65
N SER A 242 -2.74 3.99 1.85
CA SER A 242 -2.19 3.65 0.54
C SER A 242 -3.27 3.29 -0.47
N THR A 243 -2.96 3.48 -1.76
CA THR A 243 -3.79 3.05 -2.89
C THR A 243 -2.90 2.47 -3.98
N CYS A 244 -3.51 1.85 -4.98
CA CYS A 244 -2.83 1.45 -6.22
C CYS A 244 -3.25 2.31 -7.42
N THR A 245 -3.60 3.57 -7.20
CA THR A 245 -3.98 4.53 -8.26
C THR A 245 -3.00 5.70 -8.33
N PHE A 246 -2.97 6.40 -9.46
CA PHE A 246 -2.22 7.64 -9.66
C PHE A 246 -3.08 8.89 -9.50
N SER A 247 -4.35 8.70 -9.18
CA SER A 247 -5.35 9.75 -9.11
C SER A 247 -5.12 10.70 -7.93
N PRO A 248 -4.88 12.00 -8.14
CA PRO A 248 -4.79 12.96 -7.05
C PRO A 248 -6.08 13.08 -6.24
N GLU A 249 -7.26 12.83 -6.84
CA GLU A 249 -8.55 12.87 -6.14
C GLU A 249 -8.67 11.78 -5.08
N GLU A 250 -8.06 10.62 -5.35
CA GLU A 250 -8.05 9.45 -4.47
C GLU A 250 -6.90 9.45 -3.45
N ASN A 251 -5.85 10.20 -3.72
CA ASN A 251 -4.65 10.30 -2.90
C ASN A 251 -4.63 11.63 -2.13
N GLU A 252 -4.02 12.66 -2.73
CA GLU A 252 -3.83 13.96 -2.09
C GLU A 252 -5.16 14.60 -1.69
N GLY A 253 -6.18 14.49 -2.54
CA GLY A 253 -7.51 15.06 -2.29
C GLY A 253 -8.23 14.45 -1.10
N VAL A 254 -8.08 13.13 -0.88
CA VAL A 254 -8.64 12.44 0.29
C VAL A 254 -7.92 12.88 1.56
N ILE A 255 -6.59 12.84 1.56
CA ILE A 255 -5.78 13.22 2.72
C ILE A 255 -5.95 14.69 3.07
N PHE A 256 -5.99 15.57 2.07
CA PHE A 256 -6.19 17.00 2.29
C PHE A 256 -7.53 17.28 3.01
N ARG A 257 -8.64 16.71 2.54
CA ARG A 257 -9.95 16.84 3.19
C ARG A 257 -9.92 16.30 4.61
N PHE A 258 -9.35 15.11 4.79
CA PHE A 258 -9.20 14.49 6.10
C PHE A 258 -8.46 15.40 7.10
N LEU A 259 -7.36 16.02 6.70
CA LEU A 259 -6.57 16.89 7.58
C LEU A 259 -7.25 18.23 7.93
N ILE A 260 -8.16 18.71 7.06
CA ILE A 260 -9.00 19.89 7.41
C ILE A 260 -9.93 19.55 8.57
N ASP A 261 -10.55 18.36 8.54
CA ASP A 261 -11.54 17.96 9.53
C ASP A 261 -10.91 17.37 10.80
N HIS A 262 -9.68 16.81 10.70
CA HIS A 262 -8.94 16.16 11.78
C HIS A 262 -7.66 16.91 12.15
N THR A 263 -7.79 18.01 12.87
CA THR A 263 -6.65 18.84 13.32
C THR A 263 -5.75 18.15 14.36
N ASP A 264 -6.20 17.02 14.92
CA ASP A 264 -5.44 16.14 15.80
C ASP A 264 -4.53 15.15 15.03
N PHE A 265 -4.57 15.15 13.69
CA PHE A 265 -3.67 14.39 12.85
C PHE A 265 -2.63 15.29 12.17
N ARG A 266 -1.51 14.69 11.81
CA ARG A 266 -0.49 15.30 10.96
C ARG A 266 0.12 14.27 10.02
N VAL A 267 0.59 14.71 8.87
CA VAL A 267 1.45 13.89 8.00
C VAL A 267 2.81 13.73 8.65
N VAL A 268 3.34 12.51 8.59
CA VAL A 268 4.70 12.19 9.03
C VAL A 268 5.58 12.08 7.79
N ASN A 269 6.65 12.85 7.76
CA ASN A 269 7.65 12.71 6.71
C ASN A 269 8.36 11.36 6.86
N ILE A 270 8.37 10.57 5.80
CA ILE A 270 9.01 9.24 5.79
C ILE A 270 10.51 9.36 6.10
N PHE A 271 11.14 10.46 5.70
CA PHE A 271 12.57 10.73 5.93
C PHE A 271 12.91 10.99 7.41
N ASP A 272 11.93 11.35 8.23
CA ASP A 272 12.12 11.55 9.67
C ASP A 272 11.99 10.26 10.49
N MET A 273 11.65 9.15 9.85
CA MET A 273 11.55 7.85 10.52
C MET A 273 12.96 7.28 10.69
N SER A 274 13.49 7.40 11.92
CA SER A 274 14.82 6.92 12.30
C SER A 274 15.03 5.44 11.94
N GLY A 275 16.09 5.15 11.21
CA GLY A 275 16.48 3.81 10.78
C GLY A 275 16.22 3.48 9.32
N LEU A 276 15.50 4.34 8.58
CA LEU A 276 15.30 4.21 7.16
C LEU A 276 16.22 5.20 6.45
N GLU A 277 17.31 4.70 5.84
CA GLU A 277 18.14 5.54 5.00
C GLU A 277 17.33 5.97 3.77
N ALA A 278 16.81 7.17 3.81
CA ALA A 278 15.93 7.75 2.79
C ALA A 278 16.47 7.65 1.35
N ALA A 279 17.79 7.64 1.20
CA ALA A 279 18.45 7.50 -0.09
C ALA A 279 18.26 6.13 -0.77
N LYS A 280 17.82 5.11 -0.03
CA LYS A 280 17.56 3.76 -0.57
C LYS A 280 16.09 3.54 -0.95
N TRP A 281 15.22 4.46 -0.56
CA TRP A 281 13.80 4.35 -0.77
C TRP A 281 13.40 5.01 -2.09
N GLY A 282 13.29 4.19 -3.07
CA GLY A 282 12.51 4.55 -4.22
C GLY A 282 11.04 4.26 -3.93
N PHE A 283 10.38 5.19 -3.46
CA PHE A 283 8.96 5.43 -3.19
C PHE A 283 7.90 4.33 -3.21
N CYS A 284 7.03 4.42 -2.19
CA CYS A 284 5.75 3.75 -2.02
C CYS A 284 4.60 4.76 -2.16
N PRO A 285 3.51 4.45 -2.88
CA PRO A 285 2.31 5.25 -2.80
C PRO A 285 1.68 5.11 -1.40
N GLY A 286 1.64 6.19 -0.64
CA GLY A 286 1.02 6.18 0.68
C GLY A 286 1.35 7.41 1.51
N CYS A 287 0.51 7.67 2.49
CA CYS A 287 0.67 8.72 3.46
C CYS A 287 0.68 8.13 4.86
N ILE A 288 1.56 8.60 5.72
CA ILE A 288 1.60 8.24 7.13
C ILE A 288 0.98 9.37 7.93
N LEU A 289 -0.09 9.07 8.65
CA LEU A 289 -0.76 9.99 9.55
C LEU A 289 -0.49 9.59 11.00
N ARG A 290 -0.14 10.55 11.83
CA ARG A 290 0.03 10.33 13.28
C ARG A 290 -0.96 11.15 14.06
N ARG A 291 -1.69 10.51 14.97
CA ARG A 291 -2.58 11.16 15.90
C ARG A 291 -1.82 11.72 17.09
N ARG A 292 -2.20 12.91 17.55
CA ARG A 292 -1.61 13.56 18.73
C ARG A 292 -1.92 12.81 20.01
N THR A 293 -1.07 13.00 21.01
CA THR A 293 -1.26 12.47 22.37
C THR A 293 -2.01 13.44 23.29
N ASP A 294 -2.01 14.74 22.93
CA ASP A 294 -2.60 15.83 23.71
C ASP A 294 -3.74 16.52 22.95
N THR A 295 -4.63 17.15 23.67
CA THR A 295 -5.77 17.91 23.13
C THR A 295 -5.43 19.37 22.78
N GLY A 296 -4.14 19.76 22.87
CA GLY A 296 -3.70 21.12 22.56
C GLY A 296 -3.73 21.42 21.05
N ALA A 297 -4.22 22.59 20.65
CA ALA A 297 -4.09 23.07 19.27
C ALA A 297 -2.62 23.32 18.90
N PHE A 298 -2.24 23.09 17.63
CA PHE A 298 -0.93 23.53 17.15
C PHE A 298 -0.81 25.05 17.33
N ALA A 299 0.29 25.49 17.95
CA ALA A 299 0.64 26.90 17.95
C ALA A 299 1.01 27.33 16.53
N GLY A 300 0.09 27.97 15.84
CA GLY A 300 0.18 28.36 14.44
C GLY A 300 -1.02 27.80 13.67
N GLY A 301 -1.99 28.63 13.41
CA GLY A 301 -3.30 28.25 12.86
C GLY A 301 -3.25 27.40 11.59
N HIS A 302 -4.41 26.97 11.10
CA HIS A 302 -4.63 26.07 9.94
C HIS A 302 -3.72 26.31 8.71
N SER A 303 -3.20 27.52 8.53
CA SER A 303 -2.32 27.87 7.41
C SER A 303 -0.89 27.36 7.56
N ALA A 304 -0.36 27.23 8.77
CA ALA A 304 1.00 26.74 8.99
C ALA A 304 1.11 25.22 8.85
N ALA A 305 0.07 24.47 9.28
CA ALA A 305 0.01 23.01 9.12
C ALA A 305 -0.12 22.58 7.64
N LEU A 306 -0.64 23.47 6.79
CA LEU A 306 -0.83 23.21 5.35
C LEU A 306 0.33 23.78 4.50
N ALA A 307 1.10 24.76 5.01
CA ALA A 307 2.20 25.40 4.27
C ALA A 307 3.48 24.54 4.22
N ASP A 308 3.71 23.70 5.23
CA ASP A 308 4.89 22.81 5.32
C ASP A 308 4.59 21.38 4.82
N ILE A 309 3.42 21.14 4.24
CA ILE A 309 3.10 19.87 3.63
C ILE A 309 3.67 19.89 2.21
N ASP A 310 4.94 19.60 2.06
CA ASP A 310 5.42 18.93 0.85
C ASP A 310 4.67 17.59 0.79
N PHE A 311 3.54 17.60 0.09
CA PHE A 311 2.77 16.38 -0.17
C PHE A 311 3.63 15.45 -1.03
N PHE A 312 4.39 14.62 -0.37
CA PHE A 312 4.90 13.39 -0.99
C PHE A 312 3.78 12.36 -1.00
N CYS A 313 2.71 12.64 -1.73
CA CYS A 313 1.80 11.59 -2.12
C CYS A 313 2.44 10.87 -3.29
N LEU A 314 2.80 9.68 -3.04
CA LEU A 314 3.59 8.83 -3.89
C LEU A 314 2.67 8.11 -4.84
N SER A 315 2.19 8.82 -5.84
CA SER A 315 1.43 8.24 -6.93
C SER A 315 2.39 7.65 -7.96
N GLY A 316 2.49 6.32 -7.99
CA GLY A 316 2.99 5.57 -9.12
C GLY A 316 4.47 5.20 -9.12
N TYR A 317 4.68 3.91 -9.29
CA TYR A 317 5.97 3.29 -9.56
C TYR A 317 6.27 3.27 -11.04
N PHE A 318 7.33 3.95 -11.42
CA PHE A 318 8.03 3.67 -12.66
C PHE A 318 9.51 3.45 -12.35
N SER A 319 9.96 2.21 -12.50
CA SER A 319 11.39 1.90 -12.46
C SER A 319 11.96 2.09 -13.85
N PHE A 320 12.78 3.12 -14.03
CA PHE A 320 13.63 3.28 -15.21
C PHE A 320 15.06 2.91 -14.84
N ASN A 321 15.67 1.92 -15.49
CA ASN A 321 17.12 1.63 -15.44
C ASN A 321 17.79 1.81 -14.08
N ASN A 322 17.20 1.29 -12.99
CA ASN A 322 17.60 1.51 -11.59
C ASN A 322 17.31 2.90 -10.99
N ASP A 323 16.79 3.85 -11.75
CA ASP A 323 16.34 5.14 -11.23
C ASP A 323 14.83 5.14 -11.05
N ILE A 324 14.40 5.55 -9.86
CA ILE A 324 12.99 5.69 -9.52
C ILE A 324 12.58 7.11 -9.79
N VAL A 325 11.65 7.29 -10.72
CA VAL A 325 11.08 8.61 -11.01
C VAL A 325 10.05 8.94 -9.95
N VAL A 326 10.35 9.96 -9.17
CA VAL A 326 9.45 10.58 -8.19
C VAL A 326 8.64 11.64 -8.91
N LEU A 327 7.34 11.43 -9.01
CA LEU A 327 6.46 12.48 -9.49
C LEU A 327 6.17 13.45 -8.32
N ARG A 328 6.75 14.64 -8.36
CA ARG A 328 6.42 15.74 -7.47
C ARG A 328 5.33 16.56 -8.13
N TYR A 329 4.14 16.60 -7.55
CA TYR A 329 3.13 17.56 -7.94
C TYR A 329 3.29 18.84 -7.12
N PRO A 330 3.69 19.99 -7.71
CA PRO A 330 3.56 21.25 -7.03
C PRO A 330 2.06 21.56 -6.92
N PHE A 331 1.53 21.52 -5.72
CA PHE A 331 0.18 21.99 -5.44
C PHE A 331 0.17 23.50 -5.67
N LYS A 332 -0.23 23.96 -6.87
CA LYS A 332 -0.52 25.36 -7.10
C LYS A 332 -1.85 25.66 -6.41
N HIS A 333 -1.79 26.41 -5.32
CA HIS A 333 -2.94 27.04 -4.74
C HIS A 333 -3.64 27.90 -5.81
N GLY A 334 -4.63 27.34 -6.46
CA GLY A 334 -5.60 28.09 -7.24
C GLY A 334 -6.71 28.51 -6.28
N VAL A 335 -6.56 29.66 -5.65
CA VAL A 335 -7.69 30.39 -5.08
C VAL A 335 -8.49 30.95 -6.23
N GLY A 336 -9.74 30.51 -6.36
CA GLY A 336 -10.73 31.02 -7.26
C GLY A 336 -12.06 30.40 -6.94
#